data_e92411c13ed0b34dc6c9d527fa467f06
#
_entry.id   e92411c13ed0b34dc6c9d527fa467f06
#
_cell.length_a   1.000
_cell.length_b   1.000
_cell.length_c   1.000
_cell.angle_alpha   90.00
_cell.angle_beta   90.00
_cell.angle_gamma   90.00
#
_symmetry.space_group_name_H-M   'P 1'
#
loop_
_entity.id
_entity.type
_entity.pdbx_description
1 polymer ?
#
loop_
_entity_poly.entity_id
_entity_poly.type
_entity_poly.pdbx_seq_one_letter_code
_entity_poly.pdbx_strand_id
1 'polypeptide(L)'
;MIAKYKRGDILIEIQNLKKVWPDGKVVLDDINLTIEDGDIYALVGRSGAGKSTLLRCINGLASYNDGHILLDGKEVKELSYKEMRDVRRHVGMVLQNFSLLERRTVYENVALPMKCWGYSNSDIKKKVMDLLELVGLADKASSRPRNLSGGQKQRVAIARALTMEPKLLLSDEATSALDPNTSSSILGLLREINQKTGITVIVVTHQMEVVRQICNKACILEDGKIAAEGSVKSVFIKRPGALKRLLGESDEGDVPSKESVIQVAYDVKDSTLNFLSDMARDLNISFETLGGGIESFSCDKLAIFRLGISRSDREKVELYLAGKECTWSYINQGSAEKEQVM
;
A
#
# COMPACT_ATOMS: atom_id res chain seq x y z
N MET A 1 25.18 -7.67 5.35
CA MET A 1 24.22 -8.59 4.66
C MET A 1 22.90 -8.43 5.38
N ILE A 2 21.81 -8.07 4.68
CA ILE A 2 20.46 -7.93 5.30
C ILE A 2 19.86 -9.34 5.36
N ALA A 3 19.23 -9.70 6.49
CA ALA A 3 18.56 -11.00 6.64
C ALA A 3 17.52 -11.20 5.53
N LYS A 4 17.39 -12.44 5.01
CA LYS A 4 16.32 -12.80 4.07
C LYS A 4 15.21 -13.48 4.84
N TYR A 5 13.99 -12.98 4.69
CA TYR A 5 12.79 -13.54 5.31
C TYR A 5 12.05 -14.48 4.34
N LYS A 6 11.34 -15.44 4.90
CA LYS A 6 10.55 -16.40 4.14
C LYS A 6 9.22 -15.73 3.80
N ARG A 7 8.74 -15.85 2.58
CA ARG A 7 7.47 -15.26 2.14
C ARG A 7 6.32 -16.23 2.37
N GLY A 8 5.14 -15.70 2.69
CA GLY A 8 3.88 -16.42 2.67
C GLY A 8 3.33 -16.88 4.01
N ASP A 9 4.11 -16.75 5.12
CA ASP A 9 3.56 -16.98 6.45
C ASP A 9 2.79 -15.74 6.93
N ILE A 10 1.80 -15.90 7.82
CA ILE A 10 1.05 -14.76 8.39
C ILE A 10 1.95 -14.02 9.38
N LEU A 11 2.25 -12.76 9.10
CA LEU A 11 3.03 -11.89 9.98
C LEU A 11 2.14 -11.09 10.93
N ILE A 12 1.01 -10.58 10.43
CA ILE A 12 0.06 -9.79 11.21
C ILE A 12 -1.33 -10.36 10.99
N GLU A 13 -2.01 -10.64 12.08
CA GLU A 13 -3.42 -11.02 12.09
C GLU A 13 -4.17 -10.13 13.06
N ILE A 14 -5.23 -9.50 12.59
CA ILE A 14 -6.09 -8.62 13.37
C ILE A 14 -7.51 -9.18 13.32
N GLN A 15 -8.14 -9.35 14.49
CA GLN A 15 -9.46 -9.93 14.62
C GLN A 15 -10.34 -9.04 15.48
N ASN A 16 -11.47 -8.57 14.92
CA ASN A 16 -12.52 -7.79 15.57
C ASN A 16 -11.98 -6.58 16.37
N LEU A 17 -10.91 -5.94 15.87
CA LEU A 17 -10.23 -4.87 16.60
C LEU A 17 -11.11 -3.65 16.74
N LYS A 18 -11.27 -3.20 17.99
CA LYS A 18 -11.99 -1.97 18.35
C LYS A 18 -11.11 -1.01 19.13
N LYS A 19 -11.11 0.25 18.70
CA LYS A 19 -10.44 1.34 19.40
C LYS A 19 -11.38 2.49 19.65
N VAL A 20 -11.52 2.84 20.91
CA VAL A 20 -12.27 4.02 21.39
C VAL A 20 -11.32 4.92 22.15
N TRP A 21 -11.34 6.21 21.87
CA TRP A 21 -10.59 7.20 22.64
C TRP A 21 -11.29 7.55 23.95
N PRO A 22 -10.58 8.16 24.94
CA PRO A 22 -11.17 8.51 26.24
C PRO A 22 -12.39 9.45 26.17
N ASP A 23 -12.51 10.22 25.10
CA ASP A 23 -13.65 11.10 24.80
C ASP A 23 -14.88 10.35 24.25
N GLY A 24 -14.82 9.02 24.16
CA GLY A 24 -15.89 8.15 23.64
C GLY A 24 -15.90 8.01 22.10
N LYS A 25 -14.99 8.66 21.38
CA LYS A 25 -14.93 8.57 19.93
C LYS A 25 -14.42 7.20 19.49
N VAL A 26 -15.23 6.46 18.74
CA VAL A 26 -14.83 5.22 18.08
C VAL A 26 -13.98 5.58 16.87
N VAL A 27 -12.75 5.05 16.81
CA VAL A 27 -11.77 5.33 15.73
C VAL A 27 -11.51 4.09 14.87
N LEU A 28 -11.61 2.90 15.47
CA LEU A 28 -11.56 1.62 14.77
C LEU A 28 -12.72 0.77 15.29
N ASP A 29 -13.47 0.15 14.40
CA ASP A 29 -14.64 -0.65 14.72
C ASP A 29 -14.66 -1.89 13.84
N ASP A 30 -14.52 -3.06 14.49
CA ASP A 30 -14.55 -4.37 13.85
C ASP A 30 -13.51 -4.51 12.70
N ILE A 31 -12.27 -4.16 12.97
CA ILE A 31 -11.19 -4.35 11.99
C ILE A 31 -10.72 -5.80 11.98
N ASN A 32 -10.83 -6.43 10.82
CA ASN A 32 -10.34 -7.77 10.54
C ASN A 32 -9.36 -7.68 9.37
N LEU A 33 -8.07 -8.08 9.56
CA LEU A 33 -7.02 -7.87 8.58
C LEU A 33 -5.93 -8.92 8.71
N THR A 34 -5.41 -9.40 7.57
CA THR A 34 -4.28 -10.32 7.53
C THR A 34 -3.20 -9.80 6.59
N ILE A 35 -1.95 -9.73 7.08
CA ILE A 35 -0.78 -9.33 6.28
C ILE A 35 0.24 -10.46 6.32
N GLU A 36 0.67 -10.91 5.15
CA GLU A 36 1.63 -11.99 4.99
C GLU A 36 3.07 -11.47 4.94
N ASP A 37 4.00 -12.34 5.28
CA ASP A 37 5.44 -12.03 5.18
C ASP A 37 5.82 -11.69 3.72
N GLY A 38 6.54 -10.59 3.57
CA GLY A 38 7.01 -10.09 2.28
C GLY A 38 6.01 -9.26 1.49
N ASP A 39 4.81 -9.01 2.02
CA ASP A 39 3.87 -8.08 1.42
C ASP A 39 4.38 -6.63 1.47
N ILE A 40 4.05 -5.85 0.44
CA ILE A 40 3.99 -4.39 0.52
C ILE A 40 2.51 -4.03 0.57
N TYR A 41 2.02 -3.82 1.79
CA TYR A 41 0.60 -3.65 2.08
C TYR A 41 0.23 -2.18 2.24
N ALA A 42 -0.77 -1.70 1.52
CA ALA A 42 -1.27 -0.33 1.64
C ALA A 42 -2.43 -0.23 2.64
N LEU A 43 -2.31 0.65 3.63
CA LEU A 43 -3.42 1.14 4.44
C LEU A 43 -3.87 2.49 3.88
N VAL A 44 -4.99 2.51 3.20
CA VAL A 44 -5.48 3.67 2.47
C VAL A 44 -6.72 4.25 3.12
N GLY A 45 -6.95 5.55 2.98
CA GLY A 45 -8.16 6.20 3.48
C GLY A 45 -7.97 7.71 3.64
N ARG A 46 -9.05 8.43 3.83
CA ARG A 46 -9.02 9.88 4.06
C ARG A 46 -8.33 10.23 5.39
N SER A 47 -7.97 11.50 5.57
CA SER A 47 -7.49 11.97 6.88
C SER A 47 -8.55 11.70 7.95
N GLY A 48 -8.11 11.19 9.11
CA GLY A 48 -9.01 10.84 10.22
C GLY A 48 -9.66 9.45 10.12
N ALA A 49 -9.48 8.66 9.06
CA ALA A 49 -10.06 7.33 8.91
C ALA A 49 -9.54 6.26 9.91
N GLY A 50 -8.52 6.57 10.71
CA GLY A 50 -7.96 5.64 11.72
C GLY A 50 -6.64 4.96 11.33
N LYS A 51 -6.08 5.22 10.14
CA LYS A 51 -4.86 4.57 9.62
C LYS A 51 -3.67 4.61 10.57
N SER A 52 -3.25 5.80 10.99
CA SER A 52 -2.12 5.95 11.92
C SER A 52 -2.42 5.40 13.32
N THR A 53 -3.71 5.36 13.71
CA THR A 53 -4.14 4.71 14.95
C THR A 53 -3.97 3.20 14.84
N LEU A 54 -4.41 2.58 13.74
CA LEU A 54 -4.22 1.15 13.47
C LEU A 54 -2.73 0.79 13.47
N LEU A 55 -1.91 1.57 12.78
CA LEU A 55 -0.46 1.39 12.76
C LEU A 55 0.15 1.41 14.17
N ARG A 56 -0.32 2.35 15.03
CA ARG A 56 0.14 2.46 16.43
C ARG A 56 -0.35 1.31 17.30
N CYS A 57 -1.52 0.74 17.02
CA CYS A 57 -1.99 -0.47 17.70
C CYS A 57 -1.12 -1.67 17.32
N ILE A 58 -0.79 -1.85 16.04
CA ILE A 58 0.06 -2.95 15.55
C ILE A 58 1.43 -2.96 16.26
N ASN A 59 2.07 -1.81 16.44
CA ASN A 59 3.39 -1.74 17.09
C ASN A 59 3.32 -1.51 18.61
N GLY A 60 2.11 -1.64 19.21
CA GLY A 60 1.88 -1.50 20.64
C GLY A 60 2.12 -0.09 21.20
N LEU A 61 2.16 0.96 20.34
CA LEU A 61 2.24 2.36 20.78
C LEU A 61 0.90 2.94 21.22
N ALA A 62 -0.20 2.32 20.82
CA ALA A 62 -1.54 2.63 21.28
C ALA A 62 -2.23 1.35 21.77
N SER A 63 -2.92 1.43 22.91
CA SER A 63 -3.79 0.35 23.37
C SER A 63 -5.09 0.32 22.56
N TYR A 64 -5.75 -0.83 22.52
CA TYR A 64 -7.08 -1.00 21.94
C TYR A 64 -8.06 -1.58 22.99
N ASN A 65 -9.35 -1.40 22.73
CA ASN A 65 -10.38 -1.73 23.71
C ASN A 65 -10.79 -3.20 23.61
N ASP A 66 -10.99 -3.70 22.37
CA ASP A 66 -11.47 -5.05 22.12
C ASP A 66 -10.80 -5.65 20.89
N GLY A 67 -10.94 -6.96 20.69
CA GLY A 67 -10.30 -7.71 19.63
C GLY A 67 -8.86 -8.10 19.91
N HIS A 68 -8.19 -8.61 18.89
CA HIS A 68 -6.85 -9.20 18.96
C HIS A 68 -5.94 -8.67 17.86
N ILE A 69 -4.66 -8.48 18.17
CA ILE A 69 -3.57 -8.25 17.22
C ILE A 69 -2.47 -9.27 17.50
N LEU A 70 -2.29 -10.20 16.59
CA LEU A 70 -1.18 -11.13 16.59
C LEU A 70 -0.07 -10.59 15.68
N LEU A 71 1.12 -10.42 16.23
CA LEU A 71 2.32 -10.04 15.47
C LEU A 71 3.34 -11.18 15.59
N ASP A 72 3.67 -11.81 14.46
CA ASP A 72 4.52 -13.01 14.42
C ASP A 72 4.00 -14.08 15.41
N GLY A 73 2.67 -14.30 15.42
CA GLY A 73 1.97 -15.25 16.30
C GLY A 73 1.85 -14.85 17.77
N LYS A 74 2.28 -13.64 18.17
CA LYS A 74 2.23 -13.17 19.56
C LYS A 74 1.14 -12.12 19.73
N GLU A 75 0.25 -12.30 20.70
CA GLU A 75 -0.79 -11.32 21.03
C GLU A 75 -0.18 -10.06 21.64
N VAL A 76 -0.33 -8.93 20.93
CA VAL A 76 0.29 -7.65 21.29
C VAL A 76 -0.14 -7.14 22.67
N LYS A 77 -1.41 -7.35 23.04
CA LYS A 77 -1.99 -6.87 24.30
C LYS A 77 -1.47 -7.64 25.52
N GLU A 78 -1.02 -8.88 25.33
CA GLU A 78 -0.53 -9.74 26.41
C GLU A 78 0.98 -9.59 26.67
N LEU A 79 1.70 -8.92 25.77
CA LEU A 79 3.13 -8.74 25.92
C LEU A 79 3.48 -7.81 27.08
N SER A 80 4.40 -8.27 27.94
CA SER A 80 5.05 -7.42 28.93
C SER A 80 5.84 -6.30 28.25
N TYR A 81 6.16 -5.26 29.03
CA TYR A 81 6.98 -4.14 28.52
C TYR A 81 8.32 -4.61 27.90
N LYS A 82 8.96 -5.62 28.51
CA LYS A 82 10.24 -6.18 28.02
C LYS A 82 10.03 -6.91 26.67
N GLU A 83 9.02 -7.74 26.58
CA GLU A 83 8.69 -8.49 25.36
C GLU A 83 8.28 -7.53 24.23
N MET A 84 7.46 -6.54 24.52
CA MET A 84 7.07 -5.51 23.53
C MET A 84 8.29 -4.69 23.07
N ARG A 85 9.25 -4.40 23.94
CA ARG A 85 10.50 -3.75 23.54
C ARG A 85 11.31 -4.63 22.57
N ASP A 86 11.35 -5.93 22.80
CA ASP A 86 12.04 -6.89 21.91
C ASP A 86 11.30 -7.00 20.57
N VAL A 87 9.97 -7.08 20.56
CA VAL A 87 9.14 -7.04 19.33
C VAL A 87 9.46 -5.78 18.53
N ARG A 88 9.46 -4.60 19.15
CA ARG A 88 9.77 -3.32 18.48
C ARG A 88 11.19 -3.24 17.91
N ARG A 89 12.12 -4.06 18.39
CA ARG A 89 13.45 -4.20 17.78
C ARG A 89 13.35 -4.70 16.35
N HIS A 90 12.35 -5.55 16.07
CA HIS A 90 12.11 -6.14 14.75
C HIS A 90 11.06 -5.38 13.91
N VAL A 91 10.66 -4.19 14.37
CA VAL A 91 9.74 -3.28 13.66
C VAL A 91 10.46 -1.98 13.37
N GLY A 92 10.74 -1.71 12.11
CA GLY A 92 11.24 -0.41 11.65
C GLY A 92 10.08 0.56 11.46
N MET A 93 10.33 1.85 11.74
CA MET A 93 9.32 2.89 11.53
C MET A 93 9.89 4.10 10.80
N VAL A 94 9.22 4.49 9.71
CA VAL A 94 9.51 5.69 8.92
C VAL A 94 8.33 6.63 9.06
N LEU A 95 8.57 7.81 9.61
CA LEU A 95 7.55 8.80 9.94
C LEU A 95 7.51 9.93 8.91
N GLN A 96 6.35 10.56 8.76
CA GLN A 96 6.10 11.69 7.85
C GLN A 96 7.12 12.82 8.01
N ASN A 97 7.49 13.18 9.24
CA ASN A 97 8.41 14.28 9.55
C ASN A 97 9.87 13.83 9.69
N PHE A 98 10.28 12.71 9.09
CA PHE A 98 11.62 12.11 9.13
C PHE A 98 12.09 11.78 10.56
N SER A 99 11.75 12.60 11.55
CA SER A 99 12.13 12.49 12.98
C SER A 99 13.63 12.26 13.17
N LEU A 100 14.46 12.97 12.40
CA LEU A 100 15.92 12.94 12.54
C LEU A 100 16.38 13.85 13.68
N LEU A 101 17.43 13.42 14.35
CA LEU A 101 18.11 14.22 15.38
C LEU A 101 18.96 15.30 14.70
N GLU A 102 18.48 16.53 14.67
CA GLU A 102 19.08 17.65 13.94
C GLU A 102 20.53 17.97 14.38
N ARG A 103 20.86 17.72 15.66
CA ARG A 103 22.20 17.95 16.21
C ARG A 103 23.19 16.83 15.94
N ARG A 104 22.71 15.69 15.45
CA ARG A 104 23.53 14.50 15.11
C ARG A 104 23.81 14.44 13.64
N THR A 105 24.92 13.78 13.27
CA THR A 105 25.26 13.50 11.88
C THR A 105 24.32 12.43 11.30
N VAL A 106 24.36 12.25 9.98
CA VAL A 106 23.69 11.16 9.26
C VAL A 106 24.11 9.81 9.84
N TYR A 107 25.42 9.58 9.98
CA TYR A 107 25.97 8.39 10.61
C TYR A 107 25.38 8.13 12.00
N GLU A 108 25.38 9.17 12.85
CA GLU A 108 24.88 9.05 14.22
C GLU A 108 23.38 8.79 14.29
N ASN A 109 22.58 9.34 13.36
CA ASN A 109 21.16 9.06 13.25
C ASN A 109 20.90 7.58 12.90
N VAL A 110 21.62 7.04 11.92
CA VAL A 110 21.49 5.63 11.53
C VAL A 110 22.04 4.70 12.59
N ALA A 111 23.13 5.07 13.28
CA ALA A 111 23.74 4.27 14.35
C ALA A 111 22.90 4.17 15.63
N LEU A 112 21.96 5.09 15.83
CA LEU A 112 21.24 5.25 17.10
C LEU A 112 20.58 3.96 17.61
N PRO A 113 19.81 3.21 16.79
CA PRO A 113 19.17 1.98 17.28
C PRO A 113 20.18 0.96 17.82
N MET A 114 21.26 0.69 17.07
CA MET A 114 22.29 -0.25 17.52
C MET A 114 23.01 0.20 18.79
N LYS A 115 23.27 1.51 18.94
CA LYS A 115 23.84 2.07 20.18
C LYS A 115 22.93 1.84 21.37
N CYS A 116 21.61 2.04 21.22
CA CYS A 116 20.62 1.80 22.27
C CYS A 116 20.54 0.33 22.70
N TRP A 117 20.92 -0.59 21.82
CA TRP A 117 20.96 -2.03 22.07
C TRP A 117 22.35 -2.57 22.44
N GLY A 118 23.36 -1.69 22.60
CA GLY A 118 24.69 -2.04 23.10
C GLY A 118 25.58 -2.83 22.12
N TYR A 119 25.38 -2.64 20.81
CA TYR A 119 26.25 -3.26 19.79
C TYR A 119 27.67 -2.68 19.86
N SER A 120 28.65 -3.45 19.41
CA SER A 120 30.03 -2.99 19.32
C SER A 120 30.21 -1.85 18.30
N ASN A 121 31.17 -0.98 18.52
CA ASN A 121 31.46 0.13 17.59
C ASN A 121 31.88 -0.39 16.19
N SER A 122 32.54 -1.53 16.11
CA SER A 122 32.93 -2.18 14.84
C SER A 122 31.69 -2.61 14.06
N ASP A 123 30.73 -3.30 14.72
CA ASP A 123 29.49 -3.77 14.08
C ASP A 123 28.62 -2.60 13.64
N ILE A 124 28.50 -1.57 14.49
CA ILE A 124 27.79 -0.34 14.17
C ILE A 124 28.40 0.31 12.93
N LYS A 125 29.73 0.48 12.90
CA LYS A 125 30.40 1.15 11.77
C LYS A 125 30.14 0.39 10.45
N LYS A 126 30.31 -0.91 10.45
CA LYS A 126 30.08 -1.75 9.27
C LYS A 126 28.62 -1.62 8.81
N LYS A 127 27.67 -1.90 9.71
CA LYS A 127 26.22 -1.89 9.37
C LYS A 127 25.74 -0.53 8.87
N VAL A 128 26.16 0.55 9.54
CA VAL A 128 25.75 1.91 9.16
C VAL A 128 26.29 2.28 7.79
N MET A 129 27.55 1.96 7.49
CA MET A 129 28.11 2.29 6.17
C MET A 129 27.46 1.46 5.06
N ASP A 130 27.21 0.16 5.28
CA ASP A 130 26.48 -0.70 4.33
C ASP A 130 25.08 -0.13 4.03
N LEU A 131 24.36 0.35 5.05
CA LEU A 131 23.04 0.94 4.88
C LEU A 131 23.07 2.32 4.21
N LEU A 132 24.07 3.15 4.51
CA LEU A 132 24.25 4.43 3.85
C LEU A 132 24.61 4.25 2.37
N GLU A 133 25.38 3.23 2.02
CA GLU A 133 25.66 2.86 0.64
C GLU A 133 24.38 2.38 -0.06
N LEU A 134 23.58 1.52 0.60
CA LEU A 134 22.29 1.04 0.07
C LEU A 134 21.34 2.19 -0.29
N VAL A 135 21.29 3.25 0.55
CA VAL A 135 20.43 4.41 0.30
C VAL A 135 21.11 5.51 -0.52
N GLY A 136 22.35 5.32 -0.96
CA GLY A 136 23.11 6.26 -1.80
C GLY A 136 23.55 7.53 -1.08
N LEU A 137 23.93 7.43 0.22
CA LEU A 137 24.31 8.56 1.07
C LEU A 137 25.62 8.33 1.84
N ALA A 138 26.47 7.40 1.41
CA ALA A 138 27.76 7.12 2.06
C ALA A 138 28.66 8.36 2.16
N ASP A 139 28.68 9.21 1.12
CA ASP A 139 29.42 10.48 1.07
C ASP A 139 28.88 11.54 2.04
N LYS A 140 27.66 11.40 2.54
CA LYS A 140 26.99 12.31 3.46
C LYS A 140 27.05 11.86 4.92
N ALA A 141 27.77 10.79 5.26
CA ALA A 141 27.81 10.20 6.61
C ALA A 141 28.13 11.24 7.72
N SER A 142 29.03 12.20 7.46
CA SER A 142 29.40 13.27 8.39
C SER A 142 28.48 14.50 8.35
N SER A 143 27.58 14.59 7.37
CA SER A 143 26.64 15.71 7.22
C SER A 143 25.59 15.71 8.33
N ARG A 144 24.96 16.86 8.60
CA ARG A 144 23.82 16.98 9.50
C ARG A 144 22.53 17.10 8.73
N PRO A 145 21.36 16.71 9.30
CA PRO A 145 20.06 16.76 8.63
C PRO A 145 19.72 18.11 8.00
N ARG A 146 20.08 19.23 8.65
CA ARG A 146 19.84 20.57 8.11
C ARG A 146 20.49 20.83 6.73
N ASN A 147 21.52 20.08 6.38
CA ASN A 147 22.27 20.22 5.11
C ASN A 147 21.77 19.20 4.04
N LEU A 148 20.65 18.52 4.28
CA LEU A 148 20.09 17.49 3.40
C LEU A 148 18.77 17.98 2.78
N SER A 149 18.51 17.58 1.54
CA SER A 149 17.18 17.70 0.93
C SER A 149 16.14 16.81 1.63
N GLY A 150 14.85 17.05 1.41
CA GLY A 150 13.77 16.23 1.95
C GLY A 150 13.93 14.74 1.59
N GLY A 151 14.21 14.43 0.34
CA GLY A 151 14.45 13.05 -0.11
C GLY A 151 15.68 12.41 0.53
N GLN A 152 16.77 13.18 0.73
CA GLN A 152 17.93 12.68 1.46
C GLN A 152 17.61 12.41 2.94
N LYS A 153 16.86 13.29 3.62
CA LYS A 153 16.39 13.06 4.98
C LYS A 153 15.56 11.78 5.08
N GLN A 154 14.69 11.54 4.09
CA GLN A 154 13.86 10.34 4.03
C GLN A 154 14.70 9.07 3.86
N ARG A 155 15.72 9.10 2.99
CA ARG A 155 16.66 7.98 2.84
C ARG A 155 17.43 7.69 4.13
N VAL A 156 17.83 8.71 4.89
CA VAL A 156 18.44 8.53 6.23
C VAL A 156 17.45 7.89 7.21
N ALA A 157 16.18 8.32 7.21
CA ALA A 157 15.14 7.73 8.06
C ALA A 157 14.90 6.25 7.72
N ILE A 158 14.89 5.89 6.43
CA ILE A 158 14.80 4.50 5.97
C ILE A 158 16.02 3.69 6.43
N ALA A 159 17.25 4.19 6.21
CA ALA A 159 18.47 3.53 6.66
C ALA A 159 18.44 3.27 8.17
N ARG A 160 18.03 4.27 8.97
CA ARG A 160 17.86 4.13 10.42
C ARG A 160 16.83 3.05 10.78
N ALA A 161 15.70 3.01 10.10
CA ALA A 161 14.65 2.02 10.35
C ALA A 161 15.12 0.57 10.05
N LEU A 162 16.04 0.41 9.08
CA LEU A 162 16.60 -0.89 8.68
C LEU A 162 17.77 -1.35 9.55
N THR A 163 18.30 -0.53 10.45
CA THR A 163 19.54 -0.79 11.19
C THR A 163 19.47 -2.07 12.03
N MET A 164 18.30 -2.35 12.60
CA MET A 164 18.07 -3.53 13.46
C MET A 164 17.59 -4.76 12.68
N GLU A 165 17.68 -4.74 11.34
CA GLU A 165 17.19 -5.82 10.46
C GLU A 165 15.73 -6.21 10.79
N PRO A 166 14.78 -5.26 10.67
CA PRO A 166 13.41 -5.53 11.05
C PRO A 166 12.72 -6.48 10.05
N LYS A 167 11.80 -7.31 10.56
CA LYS A 167 10.89 -8.11 9.72
C LYS A 167 9.78 -7.26 9.10
N LEU A 168 9.38 -6.20 9.80
CA LEU A 168 8.28 -5.32 9.45
C LEU A 168 8.77 -3.86 9.38
N LEU A 169 8.47 -3.17 8.29
CA LEU A 169 8.69 -1.73 8.12
C LEU A 169 7.34 -1.01 8.04
N LEU A 170 7.10 -0.13 9.00
CA LEU A 170 5.91 0.73 9.03
C LEU A 170 6.26 2.10 8.43
N SER A 171 5.56 2.48 7.38
CA SER A 171 5.75 3.75 6.66
C SER A 171 4.50 4.61 6.80
N ASP A 172 4.54 5.62 7.67
CA ASP A 172 3.41 6.53 7.91
C ASP A 172 3.59 7.80 7.08
N GLU A 173 2.87 7.89 5.97
CA GLU A 173 2.87 9.00 5.00
C GLU A 173 4.29 9.49 4.59
N ALA A 174 5.22 8.56 4.44
CA ALA A 174 6.65 8.84 4.27
C ALA A 174 7.02 9.64 3.00
N THR A 175 6.10 9.82 2.05
CA THR A 175 6.34 10.56 0.80
C THR A 175 5.47 11.80 0.65
N SER A 176 4.55 12.07 1.59
CA SER A 176 3.55 13.15 1.45
C SER A 176 4.15 14.57 1.41
N ALA A 177 5.34 14.75 1.96
CA ALA A 177 6.05 16.05 2.00
C ALA A 177 7.12 16.20 0.88
N LEU A 178 7.16 15.27 -0.08
CA LEU A 178 8.17 15.22 -1.14
C LEU A 178 7.53 15.54 -2.50
N ASP A 179 8.35 16.05 -3.41
CA ASP A 179 7.95 16.20 -4.82
C ASP A 179 7.74 14.83 -5.49
N PRO A 180 6.98 14.76 -6.60
CA PRO A 180 6.63 13.49 -7.25
C PRO A 180 7.85 12.64 -7.66
N ASN A 181 8.91 13.26 -8.21
CA ASN A 181 10.09 12.53 -8.65
C ASN A 181 10.88 11.93 -7.47
N THR A 182 11.04 12.71 -6.41
CA THR A 182 11.67 12.26 -5.18
C THR A 182 10.83 11.16 -4.52
N SER A 183 9.51 11.31 -4.48
CA SER A 183 8.58 10.29 -3.98
C SER A 183 8.75 8.98 -4.73
N SER A 184 8.72 9.00 -6.06
CA SER A 184 8.92 7.80 -6.91
C SER A 184 10.27 7.13 -6.63
N SER A 185 11.33 7.92 -6.44
CA SER A 185 12.66 7.40 -6.09
C SER A 185 12.70 6.71 -4.72
N ILE A 186 12.00 7.25 -3.71
CA ILE A 186 11.88 6.65 -2.37
C ILE A 186 11.05 5.37 -2.42
N LEU A 187 9.95 5.39 -3.17
CA LEU A 187 9.09 4.21 -3.35
C LEU A 187 9.85 3.08 -4.08
N GLY A 188 10.61 3.42 -5.11
CA GLY A 188 11.51 2.48 -5.81
C GLY A 188 12.52 1.84 -4.85
N LEU A 189 13.13 2.64 -3.96
CA LEU A 189 14.04 2.14 -2.93
C LEU A 189 13.35 1.18 -1.96
N LEU A 190 12.16 1.50 -1.46
CA LEU A 190 11.40 0.61 -0.55
C LEU A 190 11.07 -0.72 -1.24
N ARG A 191 10.67 -0.68 -2.51
CA ARG A 191 10.41 -1.88 -3.30
C ARG A 191 11.66 -2.72 -3.51
N GLU A 192 12.78 -2.10 -3.85
CA GLU A 192 14.08 -2.77 -4.01
C GLU A 192 14.50 -3.47 -2.69
N ILE A 193 14.34 -2.79 -1.55
CA ILE A 193 14.62 -3.34 -0.23
C ILE A 193 13.72 -4.56 0.02
N ASN A 194 12.41 -4.45 -0.19
CA ASN A 194 11.48 -5.58 -0.03
C ASN A 194 11.86 -6.77 -0.92
N GLN A 195 12.17 -6.53 -2.20
CA GLN A 195 12.55 -7.59 -3.14
C GLN A 195 13.85 -8.31 -2.73
N LYS A 196 14.84 -7.56 -2.24
CA LYS A 196 16.15 -8.11 -1.85
C LYS A 196 16.12 -8.84 -0.53
N THR A 197 15.30 -8.40 0.41
CA THR A 197 15.32 -8.88 1.81
C THR A 197 14.11 -9.72 2.18
N GLY A 198 12.99 -9.58 1.50
CA GLY A 198 11.70 -10.17 1.88
C GLY A 198 11.02 -9.45 3.04
N ILE A 199 11.49 -8.26 3.47
CA ILE A 199 10.86 -7.48 4.53
C ILE A 199 9.41 -7.14 4.18
N THR A 200 8.51 -7.28 5.14
CA THR A 200 7.13 -6.81 4.99
C THR A 200 7.07 -5.30 5.18
N VAL A 201 6.34 -4.60 4.32
CA VAL A 201 6.20 -3.14 4.39
C VAL A 201 4.72 -2.77 4.49
N ILE A 202 4.34 -2.02 5.52
CA ILE A 202 3.01 -1.39 5.58
C ILE A 202 3.16 0.08 5.21
N VAL A 203 2.47 0.50 4.17
CA VAL A 203 2.46 1.88 3.67
C VAL A 203 1.13 2.53 3.98
N VAL A 204 1.14 3.51 4.89
CA VAL A 204 -0.02 4.37 5.14
C VAL A 204 0.03 5.53 4.16
N THR A 205 -1.03 5.70 3.37
CA THR A 205 -1.10 6.78 2.38
C THR A 205 -2.56 7.13 2.03
N HIS A 206 -2.77 8.32 1.50
CA HIS A 206 -4.00 8.71 0.81
C HIS A 206 -3.78 8.87 -0.71
N GLN A 207 -2.55 8.61 -1.20
CA GLN A 207 -2.17 8.77 -2.60
C GLN A 207 -2.27 7.43 -3.33
N MET A 208 -3.23 7.30 -4.25
CA MET A 208 -3.45 6.06 -5.01
C MET A 208 -2.28 5.71 -5.94
N GLU A 209 -1.52 6.70 -6.37
CA GLU A 209 -0.30 6.49 -7.16
C GLU A 209 0.75 5.67 -6.40
N VAL A 210 0.95 5.97 -5.10
CA VAL A 210 1.84 5.19 -4.22
C VAL A 210 1.39 3.74 -4.15
N VAL A 211 0.08 3.52 -3.98
CA VAL A 211 -0.50 2.17 -3.91
C VAL A 211 -0.23 1.38 -5.18
N ARG A 212 -0.49 1.97 -6.35
CA ARG A 212 -0.25 1.33 -7.65
C ARG A 212 1.21 1.04 -7.90
N GLN A 213 2.10 1.96 -7.51
CA GLN A 213 3.52 1.90 -7.86
C GLN A 213 4.26 0.78 -7.13
N ILE A 214 3.97 0.52 -5.86
CA ILE A 214 4.77 -0.42 -5.08
C ILE A 214 3.98 -1.50 -4.34
N CYS A 215 2.69 -1.31 -4.02
CA CYS A 215 1.95 -2.23 -3.18
C CYS A 215 1.40 -3.43 -3.97
N ASN A 216 1.33 -4.59 -3.34
CA ASN A 216 0.71 -5.80 -3.89
C ASN A 216 -0.69 -6.04 -3.30
N LYS A 217 -0.92 -5.65 -2.05
CA LYS A 217 -2.22 -5.70 -1.38
C LYS A 217 -2.59 -4.34 -0.81
N ALA A 218 -3.88 -4.10 -0.64
CA ALA A 218 -4.37 -2.86 -0.06
C ALA A 218 -5.66 -3.10 0.71
N CYS A 219 -5.85 -2.33 1.79
CA CYS A 219 -7.15 -2.14 2.40
C CYS A 219 -7.52 -0.65 2.41
N ILE A 220 -8.79 -0.37 2.17
CA ILE A 220 -9.37 0.98 2.25
C ILE A 220 -10.09 1.09 3.57
N LEU A 221 -9.59 1.98 4.42
CA LEU A 221 -10.19 2.30 5.71
C LEU A 221 -11.09 3.54 5.56
N GLU A 222 -12.34 3.42 5.95
CA GLU A 222 -13.33 4.49 5.91
C GLU A 222 -14.15 4.46 7.21
N ASP A 223 -14.24 5.60 7.88
CA ASP A 223 -14.99 5.76 9.14
C ASP A 223 -14.67 4.67 10.19
N GLY A 224 -13.40 4.31 10.29
CA GLY A 224 -12.92 3.32 11.25
C GLY A 224 -13.22 1.86 10.89
N LYS A 225 -13.69 1.56 9.68
CA LYS A 225 -13.98 0.21 9.17
C LYS A 225 -13.23 -0.10 7.90
N ILE A 226 -13.03 -1.38 7.60
CA ILE A 226 -12.50 -1.80 6.30
C ILE A 226 -13.64 -1.78 5.29
N ALA A 227 -13.56 -0.83 4.35
CA ALA A 227 -14.53 -0.68 3.27
C ALA A 227 -14.20 -1.56 2.05
N ALA A 228 -12.94 -1.89 1.85
CA ALA A 228 -12.49 -2.82 0.82
C ALA A 228 -11.10 -3.35 1.15
N GLU A 229 -10.82 -4.59 0.75
CA GLU A 229 -9.53 -5.26 0.91
C GLU A 229 -9.25 -6.20 -0.27
N GLY A 230 -7.97 -6.43 -0.57
CA GLY A 230 -7.54 -7.41 -1.54
C GLY A 230 -6.24 -7.04 -2.27
N SER A 231 -5.94 -7.76 -3.35
CA SER A 231 -4.83 -7.35 -4.22
C SER A 231 -5.13 -5.96 -4.81
N VAL A 232 -4.09 -5.15 -4.99
CA VAL A 232 -4.25 -3.79 -5.54
C VAL A 232 -5.00 -3.83 -6.86
N LYS A 233 -4.64 -4.76 -7.76
CA LYS A 233 -5.36 -4.95 -9.03
C LYS A 233 -6.86 -5.21 -8.82
N SER A 234 -7.22 -6.15 -7.92
CA SER A 234 -8.62 -6.48 -7.64
C SER A 234 -9.41 -5.28 -7.13
N VAL A 235 -8.81 -4.49 -6.22
CA VAL A 235 -9.45 -3.28 -5.68
C VAL A 235 -9.70 -2.24 -6.79
N PHE A 236 -8.73 -2.07 -7.72
CA PHE A 236 -8.88 -1.13 -8.85
C PHE A 236 -9.84 -1.64 -9.93
N ILE A 237 -9.93 -2.95 -10.16
CA ILE A 237 -10.90 -3.53 -11.09
C ILE A 237 -12.32 -3.41 -10.52
N LYS A 238 -12.53 -3.81 -9.27
CA LYS A 238 -13.85 -3.79 -8.61
C LYS A 238 -14.35 -2.37 -8.35
N ARG A 239 -13.45 -1.39 -8.21
CA ARG A 239 -13.75 0.04 -7.96
C ARG A 239 -14.84 0.24 -6.90
N PRO A 240 -14.66 -0.28 -5.67
CA PRO A 240 -15.63 -0.09 -4.60
C PRO A 240 -15.90 1.40 -4.36
N GLY A 241 -17.08 1.77 -3.87
CA GLY A 241 -17.47 3.16 -3.64
C GLY A 241 -16.45 3.94 -2.81
N ALA A 242 -15.80 3.31 -1.84
CA ALA A 242 -14.72 3.92 -1.07
C ALA A 242 -13.51 4.32 -1.93
N LEU A 243 -13.14 3.50 -2.93
CA LEU A 243 -12.06 3.87 -3.88
C LEU A 243 -12.47 5.04 -4.76
N LYS A 244 -13.70 5.05 -5.31
CA LYS A 244 -14.22 6.16 -6.11
C LYS A 244 -14.16 7.47 -5.33
N ARG A 245 -14.61 7.46 -4.06
CA ARG A 245 -14.54 8.64 -3.17
C ARG A 245 -13.11 9.11 -2.91
N LEU A 246 -12.13 8.20 -2.83
CA LEU A 246 -10.71 8.54 -2.69
C LEU A 246 -10.11 9.14 -3.96
N LEU A 247 -10.56 8.68 -5.13
CA LEU A 247 -10.15 9.21 -6.43
C LEU A 247 -10.84 10.53 -6.77
N GLY A 248 -11.81 10.99 -5.97
CA GLY A 248 -12.59 12.19 -6.23
C GLY A 248 -13.61 12.01 -7.35
N GLU A 249 -13.97 10.76 -7.65
CA GLU A 249 -14.99 10.44 -8.65
C GLU A 249 -16.38 10.57 -8.02
N SER A 250 -17.31 11.24 -8.74
CA SER A 250 -18.72 11.25 -8.37
C SER A 250 -19.35 9.90 -8.74
N ASP A 251 -20.29 9.43 -7.94
CA ASP A 251 -21.10 8.25 -8.27
C ASP A 251 -22.04 8.51 -9.47
N GLU A 252 -22.25 9.78 -9.78
CA GLU A 252 -23.04 10.27 -10.91
C GLU A 252 -22.12 10.66 -12.08
N GLY A 253 -21.53 9.67 -12.76
CA GLY A 253 -21.09 9.90 -14.13
C GLY A 253 -22.33 9.93 -15.02
N ASP A 254 -22.51 10.98 -15.82
CA ASP A 254 -23.54 11.05 -16.86
C ASP A 254 -23.43 9.83 -17.78
N VAL A 255 -24.15 8.77 -17.43
CA VAL A 255 -24.32 7.60 -18.30
C VAL A 255 -25.42 7.95 -19.27
N PRO A 256 -25.16 7.99 -20.59
CA PRO A 256 -26.19 8.24 -21.56
C PRO A 256 -27.37 7.29 -21.36
N SER A 257 -28.57 7.82 -21.23
CA SER A 257 -29.79 7.07 -20.84
C SER A 257 -30.22 5.99 -21.84
N LYS A 258 -29.56 5.88 -22.99
CA LYS A 258 -29.90 4.97 -24.10
C LYS A 258 -28.95 3.80 -24.26
N GLU A 259 -27.80 3.77 -23.59
CA GLU A 259 -26.75 2.77 -23.79
C GLU A 259 -26.51 1.91 -22.54
N SER A 260 -26.02 0.70 -22.75
CA SER A 260 -25.50 -0.11 -21.67
C SER A 260 -24.02 0.22 -21.49
N VAL A 261 -23.62 0.59 -20.26
CA VAL A 261 -22.21 0.86 -19.97
C VAL A 261 -21.57 -0.38 -19.37
N ILE A 262 -20.53 -0.87 -20.04
CA ILE A 262 -19.75 -1.99 -19.59
C ILE A 262 -18.33 -1.52 -19.20
N GLN A 263 -17.85 -1.95 -18.04
CA GLN A 263 -16.45 -1.82 -17.68
C GLN A 263 -15.74 -3.12 -18.08
N VAL A 264 -14.61 -2.98 -18.79
CA VAL A 264 -13.75 -4.09 -19.19
C VAL A 264 -12.35 -3.83 -18.65
N ALA A 265 -11.77 -4.83 -17.99
CA ALA A 265 -10.42 -4.76 -17.45
C ALA A 265 -9.61 -5.98 -17.88
N TYR A 266 -8.40 -5.77 -18.41
CA TYR A 266 -7.51 -6.82 -18.86
C TYR A 266 -6.03 -6.47 -18.68
N ASP A 267 -5.18 -7.47 -18.47
CA ASP A 267 -3.74 -7.30 -18.42
C ASP A 267 -3.20 -6.90 -19.80
N VAL A 268 -2.39 -5.85 -19.84
CA VAL A 268 -1.76 -5.38 -21.08
C VAL A 268 -0.53 -6.24 -21.37
N LYS A 269 -0.66 -7.11 -22.35
CA LYS A 269 0.38 -7.97 -22.93
C LYS A 269 0.44 -7.72 -24.44
N ASP A 270 1.47 -8.20 -25.12
CA ASP A 270 1.56 -8.10 -26.59
C ASP A 270 0.32 -8.67 -27.29
N SER A 271 -0.24 -9.77 -26.75
CA SER A 271 -1.47 -10.42 -27.24
C SER A 271 -2.76 -9.62 -27.00
N THR A 272 -2.74 -8.61 -26.14
CA THR A 272 -3.93 -7.81 -25.75
C THR A 272 -3.84 -6.35 -26.15
N LEU A 273 -2.78 -5.93 -26.84
CA LEU A 273 -2.59 -4.53 -27.26
C LEU A 273 -3.76 -4.01 -28.12
N ASN A 274 -4.35 -4.85 -28.95
CA ASN A 274 -5.44 -4.50 -29.86
C ASN A 274 -6.81 -4.98 -29.37
N PHE A 275 -6.94 -5.37 -28.10
CA PHE A 275 -8.14 -6.04 -27.56
C PHE A 275 -9.45 -5.34 -27.93
N LEU A 276 -9.56 -4.03 -27.71
CA LEU A 276 -10.78 -3.28 -28.01
C LEU A 276 -11.05 -3.16 -29.51
N SER A 277 -10.01 -2.92 -30.30
CA SER A 277 -10.15 -2.85 -31.78
C SER A 277 -10.47 -4.21 -32.40
N ASP A 278 -9.92 -5.28 -31.86
CA ASP A 278 -10.25 -6.65 -32.27
C ASP A 278 -11.71 -6.98 -31.91
N MET A 279 -12.16 -6.63 -30.70
CA MET A 279 -13.56 -6.80 -30.30
C MET A 279 -14.52 -6.05 -31.25
N ALA A 280 -14.23 -4.79 -31.56
CA ALA A 280 -15.04 -4.00 -32.47
C ALA A 280 -15.13 -4.62 -33.85
N ARG A 281 -14.00 -5.08 -34.41
CA ARG A 281 -13.90 -5.70 -35.73
C ARG A 281 -14.57 -7.05 -35.77
N ASP A 282 -14.27 -7.93 -34.80
CA ASP A 282 -14.75 -9.32 -34.80
C ASP A 282 -16.28 -9.42 -34.63
N LEU A 283 -16.85 -8.48 -33.84
CA LEU A 283 -18.29 -8.40 -33.61
C LEU A 283 -19.01 -7.48 -34.59
N ASN A 284 -18.29 -6.75 -35.45
CA ASN A 284 -18.82 -5.71 -36.34
C ASN A 284 -19.72 -4.72 -35.59
N ILE A 285 -19.21 -4.18 -34.45
CA ILE A 285 -19.90 -3.19 -33.61
C ILE A 285 -19.09 -1.91 -33.49
N SER A 286 -19.78 -0.84 -33.13
CA SER A 286 -19.16 0.39 -32.63
C SER A 286 -19.50 0.57 -31.15
N PHE A 287 -18.59 1.17 -30.41
CA PHE A 287 -18.81 1.55 -29.02
C PHE A 287 -18.20 2.91 -28.73
N GLU A 288 -18.71 3.60 -27.72
CA GLU A 288 -18.14 4.84 -27.23
C GLU A 288 -17.20 4.56 -26.07
N THR A 289 -16.01 5.19 -26.05
CA THR A 289 -15.13 5.15 -24.90
C THR A 289 -15.54 6.25 -23.93
N LEU A 290 -16.24 5.89 -22.89
CA LEU A 290 -16.76 6.83 -21.86
C LEU A 290 -15.71 7.17 -20.80
N GLY A 291 -14.59 6.47 -20.76
CA GLY A 291 -13.49 6.74 -19.86
C GLY A 291 -12.62 5.51 -19.62
N GLY A 292 -11.53 5.72 -18.86
CA GLY A 292 -10.56 4.68 -18.58
C GLY A 292 -9.23 4.91 -19.27
N GLY A 293 -8.36 3.93 -19.22
CA GLY A 293 -7.02 3.98 -19.78
C GLY A 293 -6.16 2.80 -19.35
N ILE A 294 -4.88 2.89 -19.68
CA ILE A 294 -3.88 1.92 -19.26
C ILE A 294 -3.19 2.45 -18.00
N GLU A 295 -3.31 1.73 -16.92
CA GLU A 295 -2.69 2.05 -15.64
C GLU A 295 -1.50 1.12 -15.36
N SER A 296 -0.39 1.71 -14.88
CA SER A 296 0.79 0.95 -14.50
C SER A 296 0.72 0.58 -13.01
N PHE A 297 0.89 -0.68 -12.72
CA PHE A 297 1.03 -1.24 -11.38
C PHE A 297 2.47 -1.71 -11.15
N SER A 298 2.80 -2.11 -9.94
CA SER A 298 4.17 -2.46 -9.53
C SER A 298 4.93 -3.39 -10.49
N CYS A 299 4.26 -4.37 -11.09
CA CYS A 299 4.87 -5.36 -11.99
C CYS A 299 4.19 -5.45 -13.36
N ASP A 300 3.00 -4.85 -13.51
CA ASP A 300 2.11 -5.09 -14.64
C ASP A 300 1.45 -3.80 -15.12
N LYS A 301 0.84 -3.87 -16.29
CA LYS A 301 -0.05 -2.84 -16.82
C LYS A 301 -1.44 -3.41 -16.92
N LEU A 302 -2.43 -2.67 -16.44
CA LEU A 302 -3.83 -3.04 -16.51
C LEU A 302 -4.57 -2.00 -17.37
N ALA A 303 -5.28 -2.45 -18.38
CA ALA A 303 -6.22 -1.63 -19.12
C ALA A 303 -7.58 -1.71 -18.43
N ILE A 304 -8.18 -0.56 -18.12
CA ILE A 304 -9.53 -0.46 -17.58
C ILE A 304 -10.28 0.56 -18.40
N PHE A 305 -11.31 0.13 -19.14
CA PHE A 305 -12.12 1.00 -19.97
C PHE A 305 -13.60 0.89 -19.62
N ARG A 306 -14.29 2.01 -19.71
CA ARG A 306 -15.76 2.10 -19.66
C ARG A 306 -16.26 2.37 -21.07
N LEU A 307 -17.06 1.45 -21.59
CA LEU A 307 -17.53 1.45 -22.95
C LEU A 307 -19.07 1.57 -22.97
N GLY A 308 -19.58 2.52 -23.74
CA GLY A 308 -21.00 2.60 -24.09
C GLY A 308 -21.29 1.68 -25.27
N ILE A 309 -22.14 0.70 -25.10
CA ILE A 309 -22.54 -0.25 -26.14
C ILE A 309 -24.05 -0.18 -26.38
N SER A 310 -24.45 -0.42 -27.61
CA SER A 310 -25.88 -0.53 -27.96
C SER A 310 -26.52 -1.71 -27.20
N ARG A 311 -27.77 -1.54 -26.77
CA ARG A 311 -28.51 -2.63 -26.12
C ARG A 311 -28.66 -3.88 -27.02
N SER A 312 -28.71 -3.68 -28.34
CA SER A 312 -28.79 -4.79 -29.30
C SER A 312 -27.52 -5.62 -29.39
N ASP A 313 -26.36 -5.06 -29.03
CA ASP A 313 -25.07 -5.72 -29.12
C ASP A 313 -24.61 -6.37 -27.81
N ARG A 314 -25.41 -6.19 -26.76
CA ARG A 314 -25.10 -6.64 -25.41
C ARG A 314 -24.75 -8.14 -25.35
N GLU A 315 -25.62 -9.01 -25.88
CA GLU A 315 -25.40 -10.46 -25.87
C GLU A 315 -24.13 -10.87 -26.62
N LYS A 316 -23.84 -10.23 -27.76
CA LYS A 316 -22.63 -10.53 -28.55
C LYS A 316 -21.37 -10.16 -27.80
N VAL A 317 -21.39 -9.00 -27.10
CA VAL A 317 -20.26 -8.51 -26.30
C VAL A 317 -20.04 -9.42 -25.10
N GLU A 318 -21.10 -9.81 -24.37
CA GLU A 318 -21.01 -10.73 -23.24
C GLU A 318 -20.37 -12.07 -23.65
N LEU A 319 -20.86 -12.64 -24.76
CA LEU A 319 -20.34 -13.92 -25.27
C LEU A 319 -18.86 -13.80 -25.68
N TYR A 320 -18.48 -12.69 -26.32
CA TYR A 320 -17.09 -12.45 -26.70
C TYR A 320 -16.18 -12.32 -25.49
N LEU A 321 -16.58 -11.53 -24.51
CA LEU A 321 -15.79 -11.29 -23.30
C LEU A 321 -15.68 -12.54 -22.41
N ALA A 322 -16.71 -13.36 -22.35
CA ALA A 322 -16.68 -14.63 -21.62
C ALA A 322 -15.63 -15.63 -22.16
N GLY A 323 -15.25 -15.51 -23.43
CA GLY A 323 -14.19 -16.32 -24.06
C GLY A 323 -12.78 -15.71 -23.98
N LYS A 324 -12.58 -14.61 -23.25
CA LYS A 324 -11.30 -13.88 -23.17
C LYS A 324 -10.78 -13.78 -21.73
N GLU A 325 -9.47 -13.65 -21.58
CA GLU A 325 -8.81 -13.36 -20.29
C GLU A 325 -9.04 -11.89 -19.88
N CYS A 326 -10.25 -11.56 -19.47
CA CYS A 326 -10.62 -10.22 -19.00
C CYS A 326 -11.67 -10.31 -17.89
N THR A 327 -11.75 -9.24 -17.10
CA THR A 327 -12.83 -9.05 -16.12
C THR A 327 -13.77 -7.99 -16.66
N TRP A 328 -15.08 -8.20 -16.59
CA TRP A 328 -16.04 -7.23 -17.05
C TRP A 328 -17.28 -7.17 -16.16
N SER A 329 -17.93 -6.02 -16.09
CA SER A 329 -19.17 -5.82 -15.36
C SER A 329 -19.97 -4.66 -15.97
N TYR A 330 -21.30 -4.71 -15.86
CA TYR A 330 -22.13 -3.57 -16.21
C TYR A 330 -22.13 -2.53 -15.10
N ILE A 331 -22.01 -1.26 -15.50
CA ILE A 331 -22.20 -0.14 -14.58
C ILE A 331 -23.70 0.23 -14.66
N ASN A 332 -24.48 -0.25 -13.69
CA ASN A 332 -25.91 0.01 -13.64
C ASN A 332 -26.21 1.39 -13.01
N GLN A 333 -27.15 2.12 -13.61
CA GLN A 333 -27.90 3.18 -12.91
C GLN A 333 -28.86 2.47 -11.93
N GLY A 334 -28.52 2.49 -10.63
CA GLY A 334 -29.43 2.18 -9.50
C GLY A 334 -30.04 0.78 -9.54
N SER A 335 -29.38 -0.19 -9.02
CA SER A 335 -29.78 -1.36 -8.23
C SER A 335 -28.82 -2.55 -8.40
N ALA A 336 -28.58 -3.22 -7.29
CA ALA A 336 -27.93 -4.49 -7.00
C ALA A 336 -27.25 -5.27 -8.14
N GLU A 337 -26.00 -5.55 -7.89
CA GLU A 337 -25.02 -6.37 -8.58
C GLU A 337 -25.53 -7.76 -9.01
N LYS A 338 -25.17 -8.13 -10.24
CA LYS A 338 -24.88 -9.52 -10.56
C LYS A 338 -23.41 -9.57 -10.97
N GLU A 339 -22.56 -9.96 -10.03
CA GLU A 339 -21.18 -10.36 -10.34
C GLU A 339 -21.18 -11.76 -10.97
N GLN A 340 -20.55 -11.88 -12.12
CA GLN A 340 -19.97 -13.16 -12.55
C GLN A 340 -18.46 -12.99 -12.56
N VAL A 341 -17.84 -13.57 -11.51
CA VAL A 341 -16.40 -13.81 -11.44
C VAL A 341 -16.19 -15.27 -11.85
N MET A 342 -15.45 -15.51 -12.90
CA MET A 342 -14.74 -16.78 -13.10
C MET A 342 -13.26 -16.59 -12.94
#